data_3cc7b6da407c064b5ef1ed8f04dfa343
#
_entry.id   3cc7b6da407c064b5ef1ed8f04dfa343
#
_cell.length_a   1.000
_cell.length_b   1.000
_cell.length_c   1.000
_cell.angle_alpha   90.00
_cell.angle_beta   90.00
_cell.angle_gamma   90.00
#
_symmetry.space_group_name_H-M   'P 1'
#
loop_
_entity.id
_entity.type
_entity.pdbx_description
1 polymer ?
#
loop_
_entity_poly.entity_id
_entity_poly.type
_entity_poly.pdbx_seq_one_letter_code
_entity_poly.pdbx_strand_id
1 'polypeptide(L)'
;MANRTHYSIPLMIMSAVACLSVPKLYAQKKAVIINWGKTVSVSKTTPTLQVVYNPMLRANSPIYKGTFEALKNLGADYVRYVPWFPYPKAAVVELNAPTKEQTYWDFTYADPVMQDLMEATKRHSVVVNFSTIPVWMFKTDKTVEVDANADEVNWNYNQGKELRDTTMKELAGYFARLLSWYTKGGFTDELGKFHKSGHYYKIPYWEVLNEPDLEHRISPKLYTKMYDAIVLELKKVSSETKFVGISVAYETNPEWFEYFLNPANHKAGVPLEGISYHFYGRPASVYQTIDSYQYSFFDQANGFLDRVRYIENIRKRLAPGVFTQINEIGTILQDRDYKEVIPDAYWNLSGAMYAYIYLELTKIGIDVAGESQLVGYPTQFPDVSMMNWTNSKPNARYWVLKLLKDNLGPGDKLQITAVNNPDVTGQAFVTGNGKKLLLINRRNKEVQLDLPADAKNAGVNYVDITTADDPVGQYQLEHSTITLKPFAVAVVSFK
;
A
#
# COMPACT_ATOMS: atom_id res chain seq x y z
N MET A 1 -55.80 47.20 -55.40
CA MET A 1 -55.51 48.64 -55.25
C MET A 1 -55.25 48.88 -53.75
N ALA A 2 -54.01 49.02 -53.34
CA ALA A 2 -53.63 49.60 -52.05
C ALA A 2 -52.15 49.94 -52.09
N ASN A 3 -51.86 51.24 -52.10
CA ASN A 3 -50.55 51.84 -52.12
C ASN A 3 -49.78 51.51 -50.83
N ARG A 4 -48.56 51.05 -50.92
CA ARG A 4 -47.60 51.03 -49.79
C ARG A 4 -46.56 52.15 -50.03
N THR A 5 -46.59 53.11 -49.18
CA THR A 5 -45.59 54.22 -49.03
C THR A 5 -44.39 53.69 -48.28
N HIS A 6 -43.19 53.77 -48.89
CA HIS A 6 -41.92 53.51 -48.24
C HIS A 6 -41.41 54.75 -47.52
N TYR A 7 -41.19 54.64 -46.20
CA TYR A 7 -40.39 55.60 -45.43
C TYR A 7 -38.96 55.09 -45.27
N SER A 8 -37.99 55.82 -45.79
CA SER A 8 -36.57 55.59 -45.59
C SER A 8 -36.10 56.35 -44.36
N ILE A 9 -35.54 55.63 -43.38
CA ILE A 9 -34.87 56.21 -42.19
C ILE A 9 -33.35 56.09 -42.43
N PRO A 10 -32.58 57.17 -42.34
CA PRO A 10 -31.12 57.10 -42.49
C PRO A 10 -30.51 56.57 -41.16
N LEU A 11 -29.75 55.45 -41.28
CA LEU A 11 -29.00 54.81 -40.23
C LEU A 11 -27.70 55.61 -39.98
N MET A 12 -27.66 56.33 -38.86
CA MET A 12 -26.43 57.01 -38.41
C MET A 12 -25.57 56.00 -37.67
N ILE A 13 -24.48 55.51 -38.26
CA ILE A 13 -23.51 54.62 -37.64
C ILE A 13 -22.57 55.47 -36.76
N MET A 14 -22.78 55.39 -35.46
CA MET A 14 -21.87 55.96 -34.45
C MET A 14 -20.84 54.90 -34.10
N SER A 15 -19.60 55.01 -34.64
CA SER A 15 -18.48 54.12 -34.33
C SER A 15 -17.97 54.49 -32.91
N ALA A 16 -18.44 53.74 -31.90
CA ALA A 16 -17.83 53.76 -30.59
C ALA A 16 -16.62 52.86 -30.58
N VAL A 17 -15.40 53.39 -30.62
CA VAL A 17 -14.16 52.66 -30.35
C VAL A 17 -14.11 52.38 -28.84
N ALA A 18 -14.60 51.19 -28.42
CA ALA A 18 -14.40 50.68 -27.09
C ALA A 18 -12.93 50.19 -26.98
N CYS A 19 -12.08 50.99 -26.34
CA CYS A 19 -10.78 50.47 -25.86
C CYS A 19 -11.04 49.37 -24.83
N LEU A 20 -11.07 48.11 -25.30
CA LEU A 20 -11.00 46.95 -24.46
C LEU A 20 -9.60 46.91 -23.82
N SER A 21 -9.47 47.45 -22.62
CA SER A 21 -8.33 47.17 -21.73
C SER A 21 -8.35 45.70 -21.42
N VAL A 22 -7.58 44.90 -22.18
CA VAL A 22 -7.29 43.50 -21.85
C VAL A 22 -6.65 43.51 -20.46
N PRO A 23 -7.26 42.94 -19.43
CA PRO A 23 -6.59 42.81 -18.15
C PRO A 23 -5.31 42.01 -18.40
N LYS A 24 -4.15 42.61 -18.06
CA LYS A 24 -2.90 41.83 -18.00
C LYS A 24 -3.16 40.69 -17.06
N LEU A 25 -3.34 39.48 -17.60
CA LEU A 25 -3.24 38.24 -16.82
C LEU A 25 -1.84 38.27 -16.22
N TYR A 26 -1.70 38.71 -14.99
CA TYR A 26 -0.50 38.44 -14.21
C TYR A 26 -0.42 36.92 -14.09
N ALA A 27 0.54 36.31 -14.77
CA ALA A 27 0.85 34.90 -14.58
C ALA A 27 1.00 34.65 -13.08
N GLN A 28 0.11 33.88 -12.51
CA GLN A 28 0.11 33.59 -11.08
C GLN A 28 1.48 33.02 -10.72
N LYS A 29 2.19 33.68 -9.81
CA LYS A 29 3.55 33.27 -9.46
C LYS A 29 3.51 31.84 -8.93
N LYS A 30 4.28 30.95 -9.53
CA LYS A 30 4.39 29.54 -9.10
C LYS A 30 5.18 29.49 -7.79
N ALA A 31 4.49 29.68 -6.68
CA ALA A 31 5.11 29.83 -5.38
C ALA A 31 4.56 28.85 -4.35
N VAL A 32 5.41 28.48 -3.41
CA VAL A 32 5.05 27.76 -2.19
C VAL A 32 4.95 28.78 -1.06
N ILE A 33 3.82 28.76 -0.34
CA ILE A 33 3.56 29.61 0.81
C ILE A 33 3.39 28.74 2.04
N ILE A 34 4.16 29.02 3.10
CA ILE A 34 4.14 28.23 4.34
C ILE A 34 3.88 29.16 5.52
N ASN A 35 2.95 28.78 6.38
CA ASN A 35 2.79 29.41 7.70
C ASN A 35 3.30 28.46 8.79
N TRP A 36 4.55 28.59 9.16
CA TRP A 36 5.23 27.77 10.16
C TRP A 36 4.64 27.89 11.59
N GLY A 37 3.91 28.96 11.86
CA GLY A 37 3.29 29.22 13.17
C GLY A 37 1.93 28.54 13.37
N LYS A 38 1.37 27.91 12.33
CA LYS A 38 0.01 27.35 12.40
C LYS A 38 -0.06 25.89 11.99
N THR A 39 -0.12 25.02 13.00
CA THR A 39 -0.33 23.58 12.83
C THR A 39 -1.78 23.28 12.45
N VAL A 40 -1.98 22.46 11.44
CA VAL A 40 -3.29 21.97 10.96
C VAL A 40 -3.66 20.65 11.65
N SER A 41 -2.71 19.72 11.72
CA SER A 41 -2.88 18.40 12.32
C SER A 41 -1.53 17.81 12.71
N VAL A 42 -1.57 16.70 13.43
CA VAL A 42 -0.39 15.89 13.77
C VAL A 42 -0.50 14.56 13.04
N SER A 43 0.55 14.19 12.32
CA SER A 43 0.63 12.90 11.61
C SER A 43 0.57 11.73 12.58
N LYS A 44 -0.14 10.68 12.20
CA LYS A 44 -0.03 9.34 12.79
C LYS A 44 0.44 8.30 11.77
N THR A 45 0.63 8.70 10.52
CA THR A 45 0.87 7.80 9.40
C THR A 45 2.30 7.31 9.36
N THR A 46 2.46 6.00 9.45
CA THR A 46 3.73 5.31 9.27
C THR A 46 3.86 4.84 7.82
N PRO A 47 4.86 5.30 7.06
CA PRO A 47 5.16 4.73 5.75
C PRO A 47 5.85 3.39 5.91
N THR A 48 5.40 2.39 5.16
CA THR A 48 5.92 1.02 5.21
C THR A 48 5.73 0.30 3.88
N LEU A 49 5.95 -1.01 3.86
CA LEU A 49 5.77 -1.85 2.68
C LEU A 49 5.23 -3.24 3.02
N GLN A 50 4.79 -3.96 1.99
CA GLN A 50 4.58 -5.40 2.11
C GLN A 50 5.67 -6.23 1.44
N VAL A 51 5.83 -7.45 1.94
CA VAL A 51 6.66 -8.51 1.38
C VAL A 51 5.74 -9.68 1.04
N VAL A 52 5.48 -9.90 -0.25
CA VAL A 52 4.72 -11.05 -0.73
C VAL A 52 5.69 -12.14 -1.13
N TYR A 53 5.45 -13.36 -0.66
CA TYR A 53 6.31 -14.49 -0.99
C TYR A 53 6.35 -14.76 -2.50
N ASN A 54 7.55 -14.90 -3.02
CA ASN A 54 7.84 -15.45 -4.34
C ASN A 54 9.25 -16.10 -4.35
N PRO A 55 9.63 -16.86 -5.39
CA PRO A 55 10.91 -17.57 -5.43
C PRO A 55 12.15 -16.68 -5.27
N MET A 56 12.06 -15.37 -5.62
CA MET A 56 13.18 -14.43 -5.48
C MET A 56 13.55 -14.13 -4.03
N LEU A 57 12.69 -14.46 -3.07
CA LEU A 57 12.99 -14.34 -1.63
C LEU A 57 13.71 -15.56 -1.05
N ARG A 58 13.94 -16.60 -1.82
CA ARG A 58 14.64 -17.82 -1.34
C ARG A 58 16.16 -17.62 -1.40
N ALA A 59 16.88 -18.31 -0.51
CA ALA A 59 18.33 -18.18 -0.34
C ALA A 59 19.17 -18.50 -1.59
N ASN A 60 18.62 -19.29 -2.54
CA ASN A 60 19.27 -19.60 -3.81
C ASN A 60 19.01 -18.55 -4.92
N SER A 61 18.19 -17.55 -4.66
CA SER A 61 17.92 -16.48 -5.62
C SER A 61 19.14 -15.54 -5.80
N PRO A 62 19.38 -15.04 -7.00
CA PRO A 62 20.48 -14.11 -7.27
C PRO A 62 20.33 -12.77 -6.52
N ILE A 63 19.10 -12.39 -6.17
CA ILE A 63 18.82 -11.10 -5.50
C ILE A 63 18.57 -11.23 -3.98
N TYR A 64 18.60 -12.46 -3.44
CA TYR A 64 18.27 -12.73 -2.04
C TYR A 64 18.99 -11.79 -1.05
N LYS A 65 20.32 -11.72 -1.11
CA LYS A 65 21.10 -10.90 -0.16
C LYS A 65 20.73 -9.43 -0.26
N GLY A 66 20.71 -8.87 -1.47
CA GLY A 66 20.40 -7.45 -1.67
C GLY A 66 18.98 -7.10 -1.25
N THR A 67 18.03 -8.00 -1.43
CA THR A 67 16.63 -7.82 -1.02
C THR A 67 16.49 -7.72 0.50
N PHE A 68 17.07 -8.65 1.26
CA PHE A 68 16.97 -8.62 2.72
C PHE A 68 17.85 -7.52 3.35
N GLU A 69 18.97 -7.15 2.70
CA GLU A 69 19.75 -5.96 3.08
C GLU A 69 18.94 -4.67 2.86
N ALA A 70 18.22 -4.54 1.74
CA ALA A 70 17.35 -3.40 1.48
C ALA A 70 16.21 -3.32 2.51
N LEU A 71 15.56 -4.44 2.83
CA LEU A 71 14.52 -4.51 3.86
C LEU A 71 15.05 -4.07 5.23
N LYS A 72 16.21 -4.58 5.63
CA LYS A 72 16.88 -4.21 6.88
C LYS A 72 17.28 -2.73 6.91
N ASN A 73 17.83 -2.20 5.81
CA ASN A 73 18.24 -0.80 5.70
C ASN A 73 17.04 0.17 5.66
N LEU A 74 15.88 -0.28 5.21
CA LEU A 74 14.67 0.51 5.30
C LEU A 74 14.28 0.76 6.74
N GLY A 75 14.33 -0.26 7.61
CA GLY A 75 14.01 -0.16 9.04
C GLY A 75 12.60 0.34 9.29
N ALA A 76 11.62 -0.17 8.56
CA ALA A 76 10.22 0.22 8.68
C ALA A 76 9.49 -0.60 9.73
N ASP A 77 8.53 0.05 10.43
CA ASP A 77 7.55 -0.63 11.25
C ASP A 77 6.32 -1.04 10.41
N TYR A 78 5.55 -2.00 10.91
CA TYR A 78 4.37 -2.55 10.23
C TYR A 78 4.66 -3.20 8.87
N VAL A 79 5.87 -3.77 8.71
CA VAL A 79 6.18 -4.56 7.52
C VAL A 79 5.19 -5.72 7.43
N ARG A 80 4.40 -5.75 6.37
CA ARG A 80 3.41 -6.80 6.14
C ARG A 80 4.02 -7.95 5.38
N TYR A 81 3.88 -9.18 5.87
CA TYR A 81 4.37 -10.40 5.23
C TYR A 81 3.21 -11.29 4.81
N VAL A 82 3.20 -11.66 3.52
CA VAL A 82 2.12 -12.45 2.92
C VAL A 82 2.69 -13.64 2.17
N PRO A 83 2.75 -14.83 2.78
CA PRO A 83 2.81 -16.08 2.03
C PRO A 83 1.49 -16.29 1.30
N TRP A 84 1.53 -16.23 -0.05
CA TRP A 84 0.34 -16.10 -0.87
C TRP A 84 0.09 -17.34 -1.74
N PHE A 85 -1.16 -17.63 -2.04
CA PHE A 85 -1.65 -18.86 -2.66
C PHE A 85 -0.98 -19.28 -3.98
N PRO A 86 -0.46 -18.39 -4.85
CA PRO A 86 0.23 -18.84 -6.06
C PRO A 86 1.44 -19.74 -5.80
N TYR A 87 1.96 -19.69 -4.58
CA TYR A 87 3.04 -20.58 -4.13
C TYR A 87 2.59 -21.42 -2.94
N PRO A 88 1.73 -22.44 -3.17
CA PRO A 88 1.01 -23.10 -2.09
C PRO A 88 1.91 -23.82 -1.09
N LYS A 89 3.10 -24.31 -1.48
CA LYS A 89 4.04 -24.93 -0.54
C LYS A 89 4.62 -23.98 0.50
N ALA A 90 4.66 -22.68 0.20
CA ALA A 90 5.08 -21.67 1.16
C ALA A 90 3.90 -21.05 1.92
N ALA A 91 2.72 -21.04 1.29
CA ALA A 91 1.52 -20.38 1.84
C ALA A 91 0.67 -21.32 2.72
N VAL A 92 0.78 -22.63 2.52
CA VAL A 92 -0.02 -23.65 3.22
C VAL A 92 0.91 -24.70 3.81
N VAL A 93 0.92 -24.78 5.13
CA VAL A 93 1.81 -25.66 5.88
C VAL A 93 1.22 -27.06 6.17
N GLU A 94 0.01 -27.32 5.70
CA GLU A 94 -0.63 -28.63 5.70
C GLU A 94 -1.46 -28.79 4.41
N LEU A 95 -0.79 -29.19 3.32
CA LEU A 95 -1.38 -29.26 1.99
C LEU A 95 -2.39 -30.40 1.84
N ASN A 96 -2.21 -31.50 2.58
CA ASN A 96 -3.09 -32.65 2.56
C ASN A 96 -3.98 -32.68 3.81
N ALA A 97 -5.23 -33.12 3.63
CA ALA A 97 -6.14 -33.30 4.75
C ALA A 97 -5.61 -34.31 5.77
N PRO A 98 -5.61 -34.02 7.08
CA PRO A 98 -5.26 -35.01 8.09
C PRO A 98 -6.22 -36.18 8.06
N THR A 99 -5.70 -37.37 8.35
CA THR A 99 -6.44 -38.63 8.52
C THR A 99 -6.59 -38.96 10.01
N LYS A 100 -7.18 -40.11 10.31
CA LYS A 100 -7.21 -40.61 11.70
C LYS A 100 -5.85 -41.08 12.19
N GLU A 101 -4.92 -41.34 11.30
CA GLU A 101 -3.61 -41.95 11.55
C GLU A 101 -2.44 -41.00 11.35
N GLN A 102 -2.63 -39.90 10.56
CA GLN A 102 -1.52 -39.07 10.14
C GLN A 102 -1.96 -37.61 9.88
N THR A 103 -1.09 -36.66 10.26
CA THR A 103 -1.11 -35.24 9.89
C THR A 103 0.02 -34.96 8.90
N TYR A 104 -0.07 -33.84 8.14
CA TYR A 104 0.83 -33.54 7.01
C TYR A 104 1.48 -32.15 7.13
N TRP A 105 1.81 -31.73 8.36
CA TRP A 105 2.45 -30.45 8.63
C TRP A 105 3.86 -30.39 8.05
N ASP A 106 4.10 -29.41 7.16
CA ASP A 106 5.39 -29.19 6.49
C ASP A 106 5.70 -27.68 6.42
N PHE A 107 6.75 -27.25 7.10
CA PHE A 107 7.21 -25.87 7.16
C PHE A 107 8.46 -25.63 6.31
N THR A 108 8.90 -26.60 5.52
CA THR A 108 10.16 -26.57 4.76
C THR A 108 10.30 -25.31 3.89
N TYR A 109 9.21 -24.83 3.32
CA TYR A 109 9.23 -23.67 2.43
C TYR A 109 8.75 -22.37 3.10
N ALA A 110 7.97 -22.46 4.17
CA ALA A 110 7.48 -21.29 4.89
C ALA A 110 8.53 -20.71 5.86
N ASP A 111 9.22 -21.58 6.60
CA ASP A 111 10.17 -21.18 7.65
C ASP A 111 11.34 -20.32 7.17
N PRO A 112 12.08 -20.66 6.09
CA PRO A 112 13.29 -19.92 5.74
C PRO A 112 13.00 -18.44 5.48
N VAL A 113 11.96 -18.13 4.70
CA VAL A 113 11.63 -16.73 4.36
C VAL A 113 11.05 -16.00 5.58
N MET A 114 10.27 -16.70 6.44
CA MET A 114 9.79 -16.10 7.69
C MET A 114 10.95 -15.77 8.64
N GLN A 115 11.96 -16.64 8.76
CA GLN A 115 13.17 -16.40 9.56
C GLN A 115 13.94 -15.18 9.05
N ASP A 116 14.20 -15.10 7.74
CA ASP A 116 14.90 -13.99 7.11
C ASP A 116 14.15 -12.67 7.28
N LEU A 117 12.82 -12.68 7.14
CA LEU A 117 11.97 -11.53 7.41
C LEU A 117 12.13 -11.06 8.86
N MET A 118 11.98 -11.98 9.83
CA MET A 118 12.07 -11.63 11.26
C MET A 118 13.45 -11.10 11.65
N GLU A 119 14.53 -11.60 11.02
CA GLU A 119 15.87 -11.05 11.25
C GLU A 119 16.06 -9.68 10.58
N ALA A 120 15.57 -9.50 9.34
CA ALA A 120 15.67 -8.22 8.63
C ALA A 120 14.83 -7.11 9.30
N THR A 121 13.71 -7.47 9.93
CA THR A 121 12.81 -6.53 10.63
C THR A 121 13.02 -6.52 12.15
N LYS A 122 14.12 -7.05 12.63
CA LYS A 122 14.44 -7.09 14.05
C LYS A 122 14.30 -5.72 14.71
N ARG A 123 13.57 -5.65 15.83
CA ARG A 123 13.21 -4.43 16.58
C ARG A 123 12.12 -3.57 15.95
N HIS A 124 11.56 -3.96 14.82
CA HIS A 124 10.44 -3.31 14.18
C HIS A 124 9.19 -4.17 14.28
N SER A 125 8.02 -3.53 14.20
CA SER A 125 6.76 -4.27 14.18
C SER A 125 6.49 -4.88 12.81
N VAL A 126 5.91 -6.08 12.82
CA VAL A 126 5.50 -6.81 11.62
C VAL A 126 4.00 -7.10 11.66
N VAL A 127 3.39 -7.19 10.49
CA VAL A 127 2.03 -7.68 10.29
C VAL A 127 2.13 -8.98 9.52
N VAL A 128 1.83 -10.11 10.16
CA VAL A 128 1.90 -11.43 9.54
C VAL A 128 0.53 -11.80 8.99
N ASN A 129 0.47 -12.16 7.72
CA ASN A 129 -0.74 -12.58 7.03
C ASN A 129 -0.54 -13.90 6.28
N PHE A 130 -0.60 -15.03 6.98
CA PHE A 130 -0.79 -16.32 6.34
C PHE A 130 -2.24 -16.43 5.91
N SER A 131 -2.54 -16.01 4.70
CA SER A 131 -3.92 -15.81 4.25
C SER A 131 -4.54 -17.04 3.59
N THR A 132 -3.72 -17.95 3.10
CA THR A 132 -4.18 -19.07 2.29
C THR A 132 -4.76 -20.18 3.14
N ILE A 133 -6.03 -20.47 2.93
CA ILE A 133 -6.71 -21.60 3.57
C ILE A 133 -6.37 -22.87 2.79
N PRO A 134 -5.97 -23.98 3.45
CA PRO A 134 -5.79 -25.26 2.77
C PRO A 134 -7.03 -25.65 1.96
N VAL A 135 -6.85 -25.99 0.69
CA VAL A 135 -7.98 -26.28 -0.21
C VAL A 135 -8.88 -27.43 0.28
N TRP A 136 -8.32 -28.38 1.01
CA TRP A 136 -9.07 -29.51 1.58
C TRP A 136 -10.09 -29.10 2.68
N MET A 137 -9.97 -27.88 3.22
CA MET A 137 -10.97 -27.34 4.16
C MET A 137 -12.25 -26.87 3.47
N PHE A 138 -12.22 -26.71 2.14
CA PHE A 138 -13.40 -26.34 1.38
C PHE A 138 -14.14 -27.55 0.82
N LYS A 139 -15.45 -27.39 0.58
CA LYS A 139 -16.20 -28.29 -0.26
C LYS A 139 -15.81 -28.04 -1.70
N THR A 140 -15.09 -28.99 -2.30
CA THR A 140 -14.64 -28.93 -3.70
C THR A 140 -14.78 -30.29 -4.34
N ASP A 141 -15.21 -30.31 -5.60
CA ASP A 141 -15.32 -31.54 -6.40
C ASP A 141 -14.02 -31.84 -7.13
N LYS A 142 -13.02 -30.99 -7.04
CA LYS A 142 -11.74 -31.11 -7.73
C LYS A 142 -10.59 -31.27 -6.75
N THR A 143 -9.77 -32.29 -6.97
CA THR A 143 -8.47 -32.37 -6.33
C THR A 143 -7.59 -31.27 -6.91
N VAL A 144 -6.92 -30.50 -6.05
CA VAL A 144 -5.93 -29.51 -6.46
C VAL A 144 -4.58 -30.16 -6.36
N GLU A 145 -3.95 -30.34 -7.50
CA GLU A 145 -2.56 -30.82 -7.55
C GLU A 145 -1.62 -29.66 -7.25
N VAL A 146 -0.62 -29.92 -6.42
CA VAL A 146 0.46 -28.98 -6.09
C VAL A 146 1.74 -29.51 -6.71
N ASP A 147 2.39 -28.68 -7.55
CA ASP A 147 3.62 -29.07 -8.23
C ASP A 147 4.71 -29.53 -7.25
N ALA A 148 5.52 -30.49 -7.65
CA ALA A 148 6.69 -30.94 -6.87
C ALA A 148 7.72 -29.82 -6.70
N ASN A 149 7.87 -28.93 -7.69
CA ASN A 149 8.68 -27.73 -7.62
C ASN A 149 7.97 -26.64 -6.82
N ALA A 150 8.54 -26.20 -5.71
CA ALA A 150 7.97 -25.15 -4.86
C ALA A 150 8.04 -23.74 -5.47
N ASP A 151 8.84 -23.56 -6.51
CA ASP A 151 9.01 -22.29 -7.23
C ASP A 151 8.05 -22.17 -8.41
N GLU A 152 7.29 -23.25 -8.71
CA GLU A 152 6.28 -23.22 -9.76
C GLU A 152 5.03 -22.46 -9.29
N VAL A 153 4.59 -21.50 -10.10
CA VAL A 153 3.41 -20.68 -9.79
C VAL A 153 2.12 -21.44 -10.09
N ASN A 154 1.21 -21.48 -9.14
CA ASN A 154 -0.11 -22.10 -9.28
C ASN A 154 -1.24 -21.09 -9.05
N TRP A 155 -1.55 -20.28 -10.07
CA TRP A 155 -2.68 -19.35 -10.03
C TRP A 155 -4.05 -20.02 -9.90
N ASN A 156 -4.11 -21.34 -10.16
CA ASN A 156 -5.33 -22.13 -10.07
C ASN A 156 -5.48 -22.84 -8.71
N TYR A 157 -4.62 -22.55 -7.73
CA TYR A 157 -4.80 -23.08 -6.38
C TYR A 157 -6.13 -22.57 -5.82
N ASN A 158 -7.14 -23.45 -5.87
CA ASN A 158 -8.50 -23.07 -5.57
C ASN A 158 -8.73 -23.01 -4.07
N GLN A 159 -9.01 -21.84 -3.58
CA GLN A 159 -9.31 -21.61 -2.17
C GLN A 159 -10.78 -21.89 -1.80
N GLY A 160 -11.65 -22.14 -2.80
CA GLY A 160 -13.06 -22.44 -2.55
C GLY A 160 -13.85 -21.27 -1.91
N LYS A 161 -15.13 -21.52 -1.66
CA LYS A 161 -16.06 -20.52 -1.10
C LYS A 161 -16.84 -21.04 0.13
N GLU A 162 -16.98 -22.33 0.27
CA GLU A 162 -17.74 -22.97 1.33
C GLU A 162 -16.88 -23.95 2.11
N LEU A 163 -16.70 -23.70 3.41
CA LEU A 163 -15.95 -24.60 4.29
C LEU A 163 -16.71 -25.90 4.53
N ARG A 164 -15.98 -27.02 4.57
CA ARG A 164 -16.53 -28.33 4.94
C ARG A 164 -16.96 -28.36 6.41
N ASP A 165 -16.18 -27.73 7.29
CA ASP A 165 -16.53 -27.52 8.71
C ASP A 165 -17.25 -26.18 8.89
N THR A 166 -18.58 -26.22 8.95
CA THR A 166 -19.42 -25.04 9.17
C THR A 166 -19.30 -24.45 10.58
N THR A 167 -18.70 -25.20 11.54
CA THR A 167 -18.40 -24.71 12.89
C THR A 167 -17.16 -23.83 12.93
N MET A 168 -16.32 -23.85 11.90
CA MET A 168 -15.04 -23.15 11.75
C MET A 168 -13.95 -23.53 12.76
N LYS A 169 -14.12 -24.61 13.49
CA LYS A 169 -13.14 -25.10 14.46
C LYS A 169 -11.86 -25.60 13.77
N GLU A 170 -12.03 -26.29 12.65
CA GLU A 170 -10.91 -26.80 11.85
C GLU A 170 -10.04 -25.65 11.33
N LEU A 171 -10.66 -24.64 10.72
CA LEU A 171 -10.00 -23.41 10.25
C LEU A 171 -9.28 -22.66 11.37
N ALA A 172 -9.98 -22.41 12.48
CA ALA A 172 -9.43 -21.69 13.62
C ALA A 172 -8.27 -22.46 14.28
N GLY A 173 -8.40 -23.80 14.38
CA GLY A 173 -7.34 -24.67 14.89
C GLY A 173 -6.08 -24.67 14.03
N TYR A 174 -6.23 -24.64 12.70
CA TYR A 174 -5.11 -24.53 11.78
C TYR A 174 -4.30 -23.26 12.02
N PHE A 175 -4.95 -22.10 12.05
CA PHE A 175 -4.27 -20.83 12.29
C PHE A 175 -3.69 -20.72 13.70
N ALA A 176 -4.35 -21.31 14.70
CA ALA A 176 -3.81 -21.34 16.07
C ALA A 176 -2.51 -22.14 16.16
N ARG A 177 -2.43 -23.30 15.48
CA ARG A 177 -1.20 -24.09 15.41
C ARG A 177 -0.11 -23.37 14.65
N LEU A 178 -0.46 -22.70 13.55
CA LEU A 178 0.47 -21.89 12.76
C LEU A 178 1.07 -20.75 13.59
N LEU A 179 0.26 -19.98 14.33
CA LEU A 179 0.75 -18.95 15.25
C LEU A 179 1.61 -19.56 16.37
N SER A 180 1.19 -20.70 16.93
CA SER A 180 1.94 -21.41 17.99
C SER A 180 3.30 -21.88 17.51
N TRP A 181 3.42 -22.37 16.25
CA TRP A 181 4.68 -22.74 15.62
C TRP A 181 5.70 -21.61 15.73
N TYR A 182 5.32 -20.40 15.35
CA TYR A 182 6.22 -19.26 15.32
C TYR A 182 6.42 -18.56 16.67
N THR A 183 5.50 -18.73 17.64
CA THR A 183 5.53 -17.95 18.89
C THR A 183 5.76 -18.76 20.15
N LYS A 184 5.54 -20.08 20.14
CA LYS A 184 5.58 -20.96 21.33
C LYS A 184 6.58 -22.10 21.23
N GLY A 185 7.38 -22.14 20.17
CA GLY A 185 8.35 -23.20 19.94
C GLY A 185 7.78 -24.49 19.36
N GLY A 186 6.51 -24.49 18.95
CA GLY A 186 5.82 -25.65 18.38
C GLY A 186 4.34 -25.70 18.76
N PHE A 187 3.69 -26.82 18.41
CA PHE A 187 2.27 -27.06 18.74
C PHE A 187 1.98 -28.57 18.83
N THR A 188 0.84 -28.91 19.39
CA THR A 188 0.29 -30.25 19.37
C THR A 188 -0.77 -30.36 18.26
N ASP A 189 -0.63 -31.35 17.38
CA ASP A 189 -1.55 -31.58 16.27
C ASP A 189 -2.87 -32.25 16.68
N GLU A 190 -3.73 -32.54 15.73
CA GLU A 190 -5.05 -33.14 15.91
C GLU A 190 -4.98 -34.57 16.50
N LEU A 191 -3.85 -35.25 16.32
CA LEU A 191 -3.61 -36.62 16.81
C LEU A 191 -2.89 -36.63 18.17
N GLY A 192 -2.60 -35.47 18.74
CA GLY A 192 -1.89 -35.36 20.02
C GLY A 192 -0.37 -35.42 19.91
N LYS A 193 0.21 -35.41 18.69
CA LYS A 193 1.66 -35.42 18.49
C LYS A 193 2.20 -33.99 18.57
N PHE A 194 3.28 -33.80 19.33
CA PHE A 194 3.95 -32.51 19.41
C PHE A 194 4.95 -32.31 18.26
N HIS A 195 4.79 -31.18 17.55
CA HIS A 195 5.70 -30.70 16.52
C HIS A 195 6.52 -29.54 17.07
N LYS A 196 7.85 -29.68 17.08
CA LYS A 196 8.78 -28.70 17.65
C LYS A 196 9.36 -27.82 16.54
N SER A 197 9.23 -26.47 16.67
CA SER A 197 9.85 -25.50 15.78
C SER A 197 11.12 -24.88 16.40
N GLY A 198 11.08 -24.57 17.67
CA GLY A 198 12.11 -23.76 18.34
C GLY A 198 11.99 -22.27 18.07
N HIS A 199 10.93 -21.79 17.39
CA HIS A 199 10.67 -20.37 17.15
C HIS A 199 9.92 -19.74 18.32
N TYR A 200 10.38 -18.54 18.74
CA TYR A 200 9.78 -17.75 19.81
C TYR A 200 9.70 -16.28 19.39
N TYR A 201 9.18 -16.06 18.18
CA TYR A 201 9.06 -14.71 17.62
C TYR A 201 7.98 -13.90 18.34
N LYS A 202 8.20 -12.60 18.46
CA LYS A 202 7.16 -11.65 18.82
C LYS A 202 6.44 -11.24 17.53
N ILE A 203 5.17 -11.62 17.40
CA ILE A 203 4.30 -11.22 16.29
C ILE A 203 3.28 -10.21 16.81
N PRO A 204 3.53 -8.90 16.67
CA PRO A 204 2.67 -7.88 17.26
C PRO A 204 1.32 -7.74 16.56
N TYR A 205 1.27 -8.06 15.24
CA TYR A 205 0.05 -7.98 14.47
C TYR A 205 -0.14 -9.23 13.61
N TRP A 206 -1.37 -9.74 13.61
CA TRP A 206 -1.81 -10.81 12.72
C TRP A 206 -3.01 -10.32 11.92
N GLU A 207 -2.89 -10.34 10.60
CA GLU A 207 -3.99 -10.02 9.69
C GLU A 207 -4.70 -11.29 9.26
N VAL A 208 -6.03 -11.27 9.26
CA VAL A 208 -6.86 -12.44 9.03
C VAL A 208 -7.34 -12.46 7.60
N LEU A 209 -6.84 -13.39 6.83
CA LEU A 209 -7.06 -13.57 5.39
C LEU A 209 -6.56 -12.40 4.54
N ASN A 210 -6.51 -12.60 3.23
CA ASN A 210 -6.19 -11.59 2.23
C ASN A 210 -7.32 -11.55 1.20
N GLU A 211 -7.73 -10.36 0.80
CA GLU A 211 -8.70 -10.12 -0.27
C GLU A 211 -9.89 -11.10 -0.30
N PRO A 212 -10.60 -11.29 0.81
CA PRO A 212 -11.67 -12.29 0.89
C PRO A 212 -12.84 -12.00 -0.05
N ASP A 213 -12.98 -10.76 -0.49
CA ASP A 213 -13.93 -10.31 -1.51
C ASP A 213 -13.53 -10.75 -2.93
N LEU A 214 -12.24 -10.94 -3.19
CA LEU A 214 -11.68 -11.37 -4.48
C LEU A 214 -11.29 -12.85 -4.48
N GLU A 215 -10.45 -13.29 -3.55
CA GLU A 215 -9.88 -14.64 -3.52
C GLU A 215 -10.92 -15.71 -3.20
N HIS A 216 -11.75 -15.46 -2.19
CA HIS A 216 -12.80 -16.40 -1.77
C HIS A 216 -14.19 -16.00 -2.25
N ARG A 217 -14.40 -14.73 -2.64
CA ARG A 217 -15.71 -14.17 -3.04
C ARG A 217 -16.80 -14.45 -2.02
N ILE A 218 -16.45 -14.36 -0.74
CA ILE A 218 -17.38 -14.57 0.38
C ILE A 218 -18.05 -13.25 0.77
N SER A 219 -19.13 -13.35 1.53
CA SER A 219 -19.84 -12.17 2.03
C SER A 219 -19.16 -11.59 3.29
N PRO A 220 -19.38 -10.30 3.59
CA PRO A 220 -18.93 -9.69 4.85
C PRO A 220 -19.38 -10.47 6.09
N LYS A 221 -20.58 -11.01 6.06
CA LYS A 221 -21.13 -11.84 7.15
C LYS A 221 -20.37 -13.14 7.35
N LEU A 222 -20.00 -13.84 6.27
CA LEU A 222 -19.23 -15.08 6.37
C LEU A 222 -17.81 -14.79 6.83
N TYR A 223 -17.16 -13.75 6.26
CA TYR A 223 -15.86 -13.29 6.68
C TYR A 223 -15.81 -12.98 8.17
N THR A 224 -16.78 -12.20 8.69
CA THR A 224 -16.86 -11.84 10.11
C THR A 224 -16.93 -13.08 11.01
N LYS A 225 -17.70 -14.11 10.60
CA LYS A 225 -17.75 -15.38 11.34
C LYS A 225 -16.41 -16.12 11.34
N MET A 226 -15.70 -16.10 10.20
CA MET A 226 -14.36 -16.71 10.09
C MET A 226 -13.35 -15.94 10.94
N TYR A 227 -13.34 -14.62 10.85
CA TYR A 227 -12.52 -13.75 11.67
C TYR A 227 -12.71 -14.02 13.16
N ASP A 228 -13.95 -14.05 13.63
CA ASP A 228 -14.28 -14.30 15.03
C ASP A 228 -13.76 -15.66 15.50
N ALA A 229 -13.95 -16.70 14.71
CA ALA A 229 -13.49 -18.04 15.05
C ALA A 229 -11.95 -18.10 15.14
N ILE A 230 -11.27 -17.57 14.14
CA ILE A 230 -9.80 -17.53 14.07
C ILE A 230 -9.25 -16.71 15.25
N VAL A 231 -9.70 -15.48 15.43
CA VAL A 231 -9.15 -14.55 16.44
C VAL A 231 -9.34 -15.07 17.86
N LEU A 232 -10.49 -15.68 18.18
CA LEU A 232 -10.72 -16.27 19.50
C LEU A 232 -9.72 -17.40 19.82
N GLU A 233 -9.33 -18.21 18.84
CA GLU A 233 -8.32 -19.26 19.03
C GLU A 233 -6.89 -18.70 19.05
N LEU A 234 -6.57 -17.76 18.16
CA LEU A 234 -5.26 -17.09 18.14
C LEU A 234 -4.97 -16.35 19.46
N LYS A 235 -5.99 -15.72 20.04
CA LYS A 235 -5.88 -15.00 21.32
C LYS A 235 -5.52 -15.93 22.49
N LYS A 236 -5.92 -17.20 22.45
CA LYS A 236 -5.50 -18.20 23.44
C LYS A 236 -4.01 -18.54 23.32
N VAL A 237 -3.48 -18.51 22.09
CA VAL A 237 -2.06 -18.73 21.80
C VAL A 237 -1.21 -17.51 22.18
N SER A 238 -1.66 -16.31 21.80
CA SER A 238 -0.93 -15.06 22.06
C SER A 238 -1.89 -13.92 22.43
N SER A 239 -1.97 -13.60 23.71
CA SER A 239 -2.78 -12.49 24.22
C SER A 239 -2.24 -11.11 23.81
N GLU A 240 -0.95 -11.03 23.47
CA GLU A 240 -0.24 -9.80 23.07
C GLU A 240 -0.42 -9.43 21.60
N THR A 241 -0.74 -10.43 20.76
CA THR A 241 -0.95 -10.19 19.31
C THR A 241 -2.24 -9.43 19.08
N LYS A 242 -2.16 -8.36 18.32
CA LYS A 242 -3.30 -7.57 17.82
C LYS A 242 -3.77 -8.08 16.48
N PHE A 243 -5.06 -7.92 16.21
CA PHE A 243 -5.69 -8.49 15.02
C PHE A 243 -6.17 -7.41 14.07
N VAL A 244 -5.88 -7.62 12.78
CA VAL A 244 -6.29 -6.76 11.67
C VAL A 244 -7.27 -7.53 10.80
N GLY A 245 -8.35 -6.90 10.42
CA GLY A 245 -9.40 -7.54 9.62
C GLY A 245 -9.68 -6.82 8.33
N ILE A 246 -10.51 -7.43 7.56
CA ILE A 246 -11.06 -7.13 6.25
C ILE A 246 -10.05 -7.40 5.13
N SER A 247 -8.97 -6.61 4.99
CA SER A 247 -7.97 -6.77 3.91
C SER A 247 -8.61 -6.88 2.51
N VAL A 248 -9.67 -6.09 2.22
CA VAL A 248 -10.40 -6.19 0.96
C VAL A 248 -9.62 -5.60 -0.21
N ALA A 249 -9.72 -6.28 -1.38
CA ALA A 249 -9.18 -5.81 -2.64
C ALA A 249 -9.93 -4.58 -3.17
N TYR A 250 -11.24 -4.54 -2.93
CA TYR A 250 -12.14 -3.51 -3.48
C TYR A 250 -12.86 -2.76 -2.38
N GLU A 251 -12.34 -1.58 -2.04
CA GLU A 251 -12.92 -0.66 -1.05
C GLU A 251 -14.24 0.01 -1.51
N THR A 252 -14.70 -0.32 -2.71
CA THR A 252 -15.90 0.28 -3.32
C THR A 252 -17.21 -0.23 -2.74
N ASN A 253 -17.18 -1.37 -2.04
CA ASN A 253 -18.38 -1.90 -1.38
C ASN A 253 -18.37 -1.53 0.12
N PRO A 254 -19.18 -0.53 0.55
CA PRO A 254 -19.21 -0.10 1.95
C PRO A 254 -19.80 -1.14 2.91
N GLU A 255 -20.55 -2.13 2.41
CA GLU A 255 -21.13 -3.19 3.25
C GLU A 255 -20.06 -3.95 4.05
N TRP A 256 -18.85 -4.13 3.48
CA TRP A 256 -17.72 -4.75 4.18
C TRP A 256 -17.39 -4.01 5.47
N PHE A 257 -17.31 -2.69 5.41
CA PHE A 257 -16.95 -1.85 6.54
C PHE A 257 -18.11 -1.65 7.52
N GLU A 258 -19.32 -1.43 7.01
CA GLU A 258 -20.55 -1.30 7.83
C GLU A 258 -20.82 -2.57 8.62
N TYR A 259 -20.64 -3.74 8.02
CA TYR A 259 -20.91 -5.01 8.68
C TYR A 259 -19.83 -5.35 9.69
N PHE A 260 -18.55 -5.33 9.26
CA PHE A 260 -17.43 -5.76 10.09
C PHE A 260 -17.17 -4.81 11.28
N LEU A 261 -17.24 -3.50 11.06
CA LEU A 261 -16.98 -2.53 12.11
C LEU A 261 -18.10 -2.42 13.15
N ASN A 262 -19.23 -3.06 12.93
CA ASN A 262 -20.33 -3.07 13.89
C ASN A 262 -20.12 -4.16 14.95
N PRO A 263 -19.82 -3.81 16.23
CA PRO A 263 -19.55 -4.78 17.28
C PRO A 263 -20.69 -5.78 17.53
N ALA A 264 -21.95 -5.40 17.18
CA ALA A 264 -23.11 -6.29 17.32
C ALA A 264 -23.07 -7.50 16.37
N ASN A 265 -22.25 -7.46 15.31
CA ASN A 265 -22.09 -8.55 14.36
C ASN A 265 -21.01 -9.56 14.76
N HIS A 266 -20.27 -9.28 15.82
CA HIS A 266 -19.19 -10.12 16.33
C HIS A 266 -19.60 -10.95 17.55
N LYS A 267 -18.92 -12.06 17.74
CA LYS A 267 -19.05 -12.82 18.99
C LYS A 267 -18.49 -12.03 20.16
N ALA A 268 -19.05 -12.23 21.33
CA ALA A 268 -18.58 -11.61 22.55
C ALA A 268 -17.08 -11.95 22.81
N GLY A 269 -16.29 -10.94 23.16
CA GLY A 269 -14.87 -11.10 23.48
C GLY A 269 -13.91 -11.08 22.27
N VAL A 270 -14.42 -10.94 21.05
CA VAL A 270 -13.59 -10.73 19.85
C VAL A 270 -13.08 -9.29 19.84
N PRO A 271 -11.76 -9.05 19.78
CA PRO A 271 -11.22 -7.70 19.63
C PRO A 271 -11.39 -7.18 18.22
N LEU A 272 -11.75 -5.91 18.11
CA LEU A 272 -11.69 -5.12 16.87
C LEU A 272 -10.56 -4.09 17.04
N GLU A 273 -9.37 -4.38 16.51
CA GLU A 273 -8.19 -3.55 16.75
C GLU A 273 -7.79 -2.76 15.51
N GLY A 274 -7.83 -3.38 14.33
CA GLY A 274 -7.46 -2.75 13.07
C GLY A 274 -8.28 -3.24 11.89
N ILE A 275 -8.37 -2.39 10.87
CA ILE A 275 -8.85 -2.73 9.53
C ILE A 275 -7.80 -2.41 8.48
N SER A 276 -7.85 -3.13 7.36
CA SER A 276 -7.00 -2.88 6.21
C SER A 276 -7.79 -3.03 4.90
N TYR A 277 -7.30 -2.39 3.87
CA TYR A 277 -7.79 -2.50 2.49
C TYR A 277 -6.75 -1.98 1.50
N HIS A 278 -6.96 -2.22 0.21
CA HIS A 278 -5.96 -2.12 -0.83
C HIS A 278 -6.30 -1.07 -1.87
N PHE A 279 -5.27 -0.58 -2.58
CA PHE A 279 -5.42 0.29 -3.73
C PHE A 279 -4.31 0.06 -4.75
N TYR A 280 -4.69 -0.18 -6.00
CA TYR A 280 -3.79 -0.22 -7.13
C TYR A 280 -4.28 0.69 -8.25
N GLY A 281 -3.44 1.67 -8.65
CA GLY A 281 -3.65 2.44 -9.87
C GLY A 281 -3.39 1.55 -11.10
N ARG A 282 -4.31 1.57 -12.08
CA ARG A 282 -4.25 0.73 -13.28
C ARG A 282 -4.47 1.55 -14.54
N PRO A 283 -3.87 1.18 -15.68
CA PRO A 283 -4.24 1.77 -16.96
C PRO A 283 -5.74 1.61 -17.22
N ALA A 284 -6.39 2.68 -17.66
CA ALA A 284 -7.80 2.63 -18.03
C ALA A 284 -8.05 1.90 -19.36
N SER A 285 -7.02 1.75 -20.20
CA SER A 285 -7.06 0.97 -21.43
C SER A 285 -5.68 0.46 -21.83
N VAL A 286 -5.63 -0.59 -22.66
CA VAL A 286 -4.39 -1.17 -23.23
C VAL A 286 -3.60 -0.21 -24.12
N TYR A 287 -4.24 0.85 -24.61
CA TYR A 287 -3.61 1.87 -25.49
C TYR A 287 -2.94 3.01 -24.71
N GLN A 288 -3.07 3.01 -23.37
CA GLN A 288 -2.41 4.03 -22.56
C GLN A 288 -0.91 3.81 -22.51
N THR A 289 -0.18 4.91 -22.44
CA THR A 289 1.28 4.97 -22.27
C THR A 289 1.61 5.67 -20.98
N ILE A 290 2.90 5.74 -20.60
CA ILE A 290 3.35 6.44 -19.41
C ILE A 290 2.90 7.90 -19.35
N ASP A 291 2.80 8.56 -20.50
CA ASP A 291 2.30 9.93 -20.58
C ASP A 291 0.81 10.04 -20.25
N SER A 292 0.04 8.97 -20.48
CA SER A 292 -1.36 8.89 -20.06
C SER A 292 -1.50 8.44 -18.62
N TYR A 293 -0.64 7.53 -18.16
CA TYR A 293 -0.71 6.99 -16.78
C TYR A 293 -0.60 8.08 -15.72
N GLN A 294 0.19 9.13 -15.96
CA GLN A 294 0.30 10.27 -15.06
C GLN A 294 -1.04 10.98 -14.78
N TYR A 295 -2.02 10.85 -15.65
CA TYR A 295 -3.36 11.38 -15.44
C TYR A 295 -4.25 10.32 -14.79
N SER A 296 -4.35 9.14 -15.38
CA SER A 296 -5.26 8.08 -14.93
C SER A 296 -4.92 7.56 -13.52
N PHE A 297 -3.63 7.42 -13.18
CA PHE A 297 -3.23 6.91 -11.87
C PHE A 297 -3.52 7.92 -10.75
N PHE A 298 -3.20 9.21 -10.96
CA PHE A 298 -3.51 10.23 -9.96
C PHE A 298 -5.02 10.53 -9.86
N ASP A 299 -5.79 10.38 -10.94
CA ASP A 299 -7.24 10.49 -10.89
C ASP A 299 -7.87 9.33 -10.09
N GLN A 300 -7.43 8.09 -10.35
CA GLN A 300 -7.86 6.93 -9.56
C GLN A 300 -7.44 7.07 -8.08
N ALA A 301 -6.25 7.60 -7.81
CA ALA A 301 -5.81 7.89 -6.43
C ALA A 301 -6.74 8.91 -5.75
N ASN A 302 -7.19 9.95 -6.44
CA ASN A 302 -8.17 10.91 -5.90
C ASN A 302 -9.49 10.21 -5.55
N GLY A 303 -10.02 9.40 -6.47
CA GLY A 303 -11.24 8.62 -6.23
C GLY A 303 -11.09 7.66 -5.06
N PHE A 304 -9.95 7.01 -4.91
CA PHE A 304 -9.63 6.18 -3.74
C PHE A 304 -9.62 7.00 -2.45
N LEU A 305 -8.97 8.16 -2.41
CA LEU A 305 -8.90 9.02 -1.25
C LEU A 305 -10.28 9.54 -0.80
N ASP A 306 -11.21 9.76 -1.73
CA ASP A 306 -12.59 10.09 -1.40
C ASP A 306 -13.30 8.91 -0.71
N ARG A 307 -13.06 7.69 -1.16
CA ARG A 307 -13.58 6.47 -0.49
C ARG A 307 -12.94 6.27 0.88
N VAL A 308 -11.63 6.53 1.03
CA VAL A 308 -10.97 6.51 2.35
C VAL A 308 -11.66 7.45 3.33
N ARG A 309 -11.97 8.68 2.93
CA ARG A 309 -12.72 9.64 3.79
C ARG A 309 -14.10 9.11 4.18
N TYR A 310 -14.78 8.46 3.24
CA TYR A 310 -16.07 7.83 3.51
C TYR A 310 -15.96 6.66 4.49
N ILE A 311 -15.00 5.76 4.28
CA ILE A 311 -14.73 4.61 5.17
C ILE A 311 -14.36 5.09 6.58
N GLU A 312 -13.54 6.13 6.69
CA GLU A 312 -13.18 6.72 7.99
C GLU A 312 -14.39 7.31 8.74
N ASN A 313 -15.42 7.80 8.04
CA ASN A 313 -16.67 8.21 8.68
C ASN A 313 -17.45 7.00 9.21
N ILE A 314 -17.47 5.86 8.50
CA ILE A 314 -18.05 4.60 9.00
C ILE A 314 -17.29 4.13 10.25
N ARG A 315 -15.97 4.07 10.18
CA ARG A 315 -15.12 3.64 11.29
C ARG A 315 -15.30 4.51 12.53
N LYS A 316 -15.27 5.83 12.39
CA LYS A 316 -15.45 6.76 13.51
C LYS A 316 -16.82 6.62 14.18
N ARG A 317 -17.85 6.27 13.41
CA ARG A 317 -19.21 6.05 13.91
C ARG A 317 -19.37 4.72 14.63
N LEU A 318 -18.82 3.62 14.09
CA LEU A 318 -19.07 2.27 14.58
C LEU A 318 -17.98 1.76 15.53
N ALA A 319 -16.72 2.08 15.26
CA ALA A 319 -15.57 1.58 16.00
C ALA A 319 -14.42 2.61 16.07
N PRO A 320 -14.59 3.73 16.81
CA PRO A 320 -13.65 4.87 16.80
C PRO A 320 -12.24 4.51 17.27
N GLY A 321 -12.09 3.45 18.09
CA GLY A 321 -10.79 2.98 18.58
C GLY A 321 -10.00 2.09 17.62
N VAL A 322 -10.59 1.67 16.50
CA VAL A 322 -9.94 0.81 15.51
C VAL A 322 -8.98 1.64 14.66
N PHE A 323 -7.74 1.17 14.46
CA PHE A 323 -6.79 1.81 13.56
C PHE A 323 -6.99 1.35 12.10
N THR A 324 -6.51 2.15 11.15
CA THR A 324 -6.65 1.88 9.72
C THR A 324 -5.29 1.71 9.06
N GLN A 325 -5.12 0.62 8.31
CA GLN A 325 -3.98 0.38 7.45
C GLN A 325 -4.42 0.34 5.98
N ILE A 326 -3.77 1.13 5.13
CA ILE A 326 -3.79 0.91 3.69
C ILE A 326 -2.49 0.19 3.38
N ASN A 327 -2.49 -1.12 3.39
CA ASN A 327 -1.26 -1.91 3.46
C ASN A 327 -0.86 -2.56 2.13
N GLU A 328 -1.61 -2.24 1.05
CA GLU A 328 -1.22 -2.45 -0.33
C GLU A 328 -1.55 -1.21 -1.17
N ILE A 329 -0.54 -0.39 -1.40
CA ILE A 329 -0.62 0.78 -2.28
C ILE A 329 0.36 0.56 -3.43
N GLY A 330 -0.12 0.55 -4.66
CA GLY A 330 0.77 0.34 -5.80
C GLY A 330 0.15 0.71 -7.14
N THR A 331 0.88 0.35 -8.19
CA THR A 331 0.42 0.42 -9.57
C THR A 331 0.55 -0.95 -10.21
N ILE A 332 -0.43 -1.36 -10.99
CA ILE A 332 -0.40 -2.60 -11.77
C ILE A 332 -0.62 -2.24 -13.22
N LEU A 333 0.30 -2.62 -14.10
CA LEU A 333 0.11 -2.54 -15.53
C LEU A 333 -0.86 -3.63 -15.98
N GLN A 334 -1.56 -3.41 -17.08
CA GLN A 334 -2.41 -4.47 -17.65
C GLN A 334 -1.55 -5.67 -18.04
N ASP A 335 -2.14 -6.89 -17.90
CA ASP A 335 -1.52 -8.13 -18.30
C ASP A 335 -0.88 -8.00 -19.67
N ARG A 336 0.43 -7.91 -19.64
CA ARG A 336 1.29 -8.08 -20.79
C ARG A 336 2.02 -9.38 -20.56
N ASP A 337 2.46 -9.99 -21.59
CA ASP A 337 3.37 -11.14 -21.53
C ASP A 337 4.71 -10.81 -20.84
N TYR A 338 4.81 -9.68 -20.17
CA TYR A 338 5.97 -9.11 -19.44
C TYR A 338 7.32 -9.33 -20.17
N LYS A 339 7.28 -9.40 -21.49
CA LYS A 339 8.45 -9.53 -22.35
C LYS A 339 9.13 -8.18 -22.60
N GLU A 340 8.40 -7.09 -22.36
CA GLU A 340 8.91 -5.75 -22.53
C GLU A 340 9.53 -5.23 -21.24
N VAL A 341 10.64 -4.52 -21.38
CA VAL A 341 11.28 -3.82 -20.26
C VAL A 341 10.33 -2.72 -19.76
N ILE A 342 10.09 -2.70 -18.45
CA ILE A 342 9.32 -1.63 -17.80
C ILE A 342 10.18 -0.36 -17.85
N PRO A 343 9.68 0.76 -18.43
CA PRO A 343 10.47 1.99 -18.52
C PRO A 343 10.84 2.57 -17.14
N ASP A 344 12.05 3.10 -17.00
CA ASP A 344 12.52 3.68 -15.72
C ASP A 344 11.57 4.75 -15.18
N ALA A 345 11.04 5.62 -16.05
CA ALA A 345 10.07 6.65 -15.66
C ALA A 345 8.78 6.09 -15.03
N TYR A 346 8.44 4.82 -15.27
CA TYR A 346 7.30 4.16 -14.60
C TYR A 346 7.55 4.00 -13.10
N TRP A 347 8.77 3.65 -12.70
CA TRP A 347 9.12 3.49 -11.28
C TRP A 347 9.05 4.82 -10.54
N ASN A 348 9.48 5.92 -11.19
CA ASN A 348 9.33 7.27 -10.64
C ASN A 348 7.87 7.71 -10.55
N LEU A 349 7.05 7.44 -11.58
CA LEU A 349 5.62 7.72 -11.57
C LEU A 349 4.92 6.98 -10.41
N SER A 350 5.20 5.68 -10.26
CA SER A 350 4.64 4.83 -9.20
C SER A 350 5.05 5.32 -7.81
N GLY A 351 6.34 5.65 -7.62
CA GLY A 351 6.85 6.23 -6.38
C GLY A 351 6.21 7.59 -6.07
N ALA A 352 6.07 8.47 -7.08
CA ALA A 352 5.41 9.77 -6.89
C ALA A 352 3.92 9.61 -6.54
N MET A 353 3.22 8.63 -7.13
CA MET A 353 1.84 8.31 -6.77
C MET A 353 1.75 7.81 -5.32
N TYR A 354 2.66 6.90 -4.90
CA TYR A 354 2.70 6.46 -3.51
C TYR A 354 2.94 7.63 -2.55
N ALA A 355 3.92 8.50 -2.83
CA ALA A 355 4.20 9.69 -2.02
C ALA A 355 2.98 10.63 -1.92
N TYR A 356 2.25 10.80 -3.03
CA TYR A 356 1.02 11.59 -3.05
C TYR A 356 -0.06 10.97 -2.16
N ILE A 357 -0.32 9.67 -2.29
CA ILE A 357 -1.31 8.96 -1.46
C ILE A 357 -0.88 9.00 0.01
N TYR A 358 0.38 8.71 0.34
CA TYR A 358 0.92 8.82 1.69
C TYR A 358 0.64 10.18 2.32
N LEU A 359 0.93 11.26 1.58
CA LEU A 359 0.68 12.63 2.06
C LEU A 359 -0.81 12.88 2.33
N GLU A 360 -1.69 12.48 1.43
CA GLU A 360 -3.13 12.68 1.60
C GLU A 360 -3.69 11.79 2.73
N LEU A 361 -3.23 10.55 2.86
CA LEU A 361 -3.56 9.68 4.00
C LEU A 361 -3.12 10.28 5.34
N THR A 362 -1.94 10.93 5.35
CA THR A 362 -1.43 11.67 6.53
C THR A 362 -2.37 12.82 6.91
N LYS A 363 -2.90 13.56 5.95
CA LYS A 363 -3.89 14.62 6.17
C LYS A 363 -5.23 14.09 6.68
N ILE A 364 -5.66 12.92 6.21
CA ILE A 364 -6.89 12.23 6.64
C ILE A 364 -6.72 11.67 8.05
N GLY A 365 -5.50 11.28 8.44
CA GLY A 365 -5.14 10.70 9.73
C GLY A 365 -5.23 9.16 9.74
N ILE A 366 -4.82 8.52 8.65
CA ILE A 366 -4.63 7.07 8.55
C ILE A 366 -3.37 6.67 9.32
N ASP A 367 -3.37 5.48 9.93
CA ASP A 367 -2.28 5.05 10.81
C ASP A 367 -1.10 4.44 10.04
N VAL A 368 -1.36 3.68 8.98
CA VAL A 368 -0.32 2.99 8.19
C VAL A 368 -0.58 3.12 6.69
N ALA A 369 0.47 3.46 5.93
CA ALA A 369 0.47 3.49 4.48
C ALA A 369 1.58 2.56 3.96
N GLY A 370 1.20 1.39 3.47
CA GLY A 370 2.10 0.33 3.01
C GLY A 370 2.19 0.28 1.49
N GLU A 371 3.40 0.43 0.95
CA GLU A 371 3.65 0.29 -0.47
C GLU A 371 3.76 -1.20 -0.85
N SER A 372 3.10 -1.62 -1.90
CA SER A 372 3.16 -2.97 -2.47
C SER A 372 4.12 -2.96 -3.65
N GLN A 373 5.04 -3.87 -3.72
CA GLN A 373 5.62 -4.81 -2.78
C GLN A 373 7.14 -4.84 -2.92
N LEU A 374 7.88 -5.38 -1.94
CA LEU A 374 9.36 -5.39 -1.96
C LEU A 374 9.91 -6.03 -3.24
N VAL A 375 9.45 -7.23 -3.60
CA VAL A 375 9.87 -7.90 -4.82
C VAL A 375 8.63 -8.37 -5.60
N GLY A 376 8.44 -7.82 -6.79
CA GLY A 376 7.61 -8.41 -7.83
C GLY A 376 8.45 -9.32 -8.72
N TYR A 377 7.81 -10.23 -9.46
CA TYR A 377 8.50 -11.21 -10.31
C TYR A 377 7.62 -11.52 -11.52
N PRO A 378 8.16 -11.90 -12.67
CA PRO A 378 7.37 -12.17 -13.87
C PRO A 378 6.15 -13.08 -13.70
N THR A 379 6.18 -13.98 -12.73
CA THR A 379 5.02 -14.83 -12.37
C THR A 379 4.12 -14.22 -11.29
N GLN A 380 4.48 -13.06 -10.73
CA GLN A 380 3.77 -12.41 -9.63
C GLN A 380 3.94 -10.89 -9.68
N PHE A 381 3.28 -10.23 -10.63
CA PHE A 381 3.21 -8.77 -10.76
C PHE A 381 4.59 -8.08 -10.73
N PRO A 382 5.41 -8.19 -11.78
CA PRO A 382 6.75 -7.60 -11.82
C PRO A 382 6.74 -6.08 -11.70
N ASP A 383 5.67 -5.45 -12.14
CA ASP A 383 5.45 -4.01 -12.18
C ASP A 383 5.13 -3.37 -10.81
N VAL A 384 4.89 -4.18 -9.77
CA VAL A 384 4.78 -3.68 -8.40
C VAL A 384 6.10 -3.78 -7.62
N SER A 385 7.18 -4.29 -8.23
CA SER A 385 8.46 -4.50 -7.56
C SER A 385 9.13 -3.20 -7.13
N MET A 386 9.73 -3.21 -5.94
CA MET A 386 10.69 -2.17 -5.49
C MET A 386 12.14 -2.57 -5.73
N MET A 387 12.38 -3.84 -6.01
CA MET A 387 13.71 -4.38 -6.32
C MET A 387 13.76 -4.83 -7.78
N ASN A 388 14.86 -4.57 -8.42
CA ASN A 388 15.14 -5.17 -9.69
C ASN A 388 15.54 -6.64 -9.47
N TRP A 389 14.72 -7.57 -9.98
CA TRP A 389 14.88 -9.01 -9.77
C TRP A 389 16.04 -9.66 -10.54
N THR A 390 16.78 -8.89 -11.33
CA THR A 390 17.96 -9.38 -12.05
C THR A 390 19.30 -8.94 -11.44
N ASN A 391 19.33 -7.77 -10.79
CA ASN A 391 20.59 -7.18 -10.27
C ASN A 391 20.56 -6.80 -8.79
N SER A 392 19.46 -7.06 -8.07
CA SER A 392 19.23 -6.70 -6.66
C SER A 392 19.33 -5.22 -6.31
N LYS A 393 19.27 -4.32 -7.28
CA LYS A 393 19.22 -2.88 -7.00
C LYS A 393 17.80 -2.46 -6.64
N PRO A 394 17.59 -1.65 -5.61
CA PRO A 394 16.33 -0.97 -5.37
C PRO A 394 16.03 0.02 -6.50
N ASN A 395 14.80 0.12 -6.94
CA ASN A 395 14.36 1.12 -7.91
C ASN A 395 13.80 2.40 -7.24
N ALA A 396 13.33 3.35 -8.03
CA ALA A 396 12.83 4.63 -7.52
C ALA A 396 11.70 4.48 -6.48
N ARG A 397 10.86 3.44 -6.55
CA ARG A 397 9.79 3.21 -5.55
C ARG A 397 10.37 2.99 -4.16
N TYR A 398 11.35 2.11 -4.04
CA TYR A 398 12.03 1.88 -2.75
C TYR A 398 12.68 3.17 -2.23
N TRP A 399 13.35 3.92 -3.10
CA TRP A 399 14.04 5.14 -2.69
C TRP A 399 13.08 6.25 -2.28
N VAL A 400 11.89 6.34 -2.90
CA VAL A 400 10.82 7.25 -2.45
C VAL A 400 10.30 6.84 -1.08
N LEU A 401 10.00 5.55 -0.86
CA LEU A 401 9.57 5.06 0.45
C LEU A 401 10.64 5.37 1.51
N LYS A 402 11.91 5.09 1.21
CA LYS A 402 13.04 5.39 2.12
C LYS A 402 13.14 6.88 2.40
N LEU A 403 13.04 7.74 1.40
CA LEU A 403 13.03 9.19 1.54
C LEU A 403 11.92 9.65 2.50
N LEU A 404 10.70 9.16 2.32
CA LEU A 404 9.57 9.48 3.19
C LEU A 404 9.82 9.00 4.62
N LYS A 405 10.18 7.74 4.79
CA LYS A 405 10.40 7.12 6.10
C LYS A 405 11.54 7.78 6.90
N ASP A 406 12.62 8.19 6.24
CA ASP A 406 13.76 8.82 6.92
C ASP A 406 13.48 10.29 7.30
N ASN A 407 12.46 10.90 6.72
CA ASN A 407 12.18 12.32 6.90
C ASN A 407 10.86 12.63 7.59
N LEU A 408 9.86 11.75 7.50
CA LEU A 408 8.48 12.01 7.93
C LEU A 408 7.93 10.79 8.68
N GLY A 409 6.99 11.04 9.59
CA GLY A 409 6.35 9.96 10.33
C GLY A 409 5.33 10.41 11.37
N PRO A 410 4.94 9.50 12.26
CA PRO A 410 4.05 9.82 13.36
C PRO A 410 4.65 10.88 14.31
N GLY A 411 3.81 11.80 14.76
CA GLY A 411 4.19 12.91 15.64
C GLY A 411 4.57 14.20 14.91
N ASP A 412 4.81 14.16 13.60
CA ASP A 412 5.13 15.33 12.81
C ASP A 412 3.91 16.28 12.67
N LYS A 413 4.14 17.57 12.81
CA LYS A 413 3.10 18.59 12.77
C LYS A 413 2.97 19.18 11.37
N LEU A 414 1.84 18.95 10.72
CA LEU A 414 1.51 19.54 9.43
C LEU A 414 1.21 21.04 9.60
N GLN A 415 1.86 21.86 8.78
CA GLN A 415 1.71 23.31 8.79
C GLN A 415 0.78 23.78 7.65
N ILE A 416 0.16 24.95 7.78
CA ILE A 416 -0.59 25.53 6.66
C ILE A 416 0.37 25.72 5.49
N THR A 417 0.06 25.10 4.37
CA THR A 417 0.88 25.11 3.15
C THR A 417 -0.01 25.29 1.92
N ALA A 418 0.39 26.20 1.03
CA ALA A 418 -0.22 26.34 -0.29
C ALA A 418 0.85 26.23 -1.37
N VAL A 419 0.58 25.44 -2.41
CA VAL A 419 1.42 25.32 -3.60
C VAL A 419 0.64 25.82 -4.81
N ASN A 420 1.04 26.97 -5.36
CA ASN A 420 0.36 27.59 -6.48
C ASN A 420 0.80 26.96 -7.81
N ASN A 421 0.68 25.65 -7.93
CA ASN A 421 0.93 24.91 -9.15
C ASN A 421 0.07 23.63 -9.17
N PRO A 422 -0.81 23.43 -10.17
CA PRO A 422 -1.71 22.28 -10.20
C PRO A 422 -1.00 20.94 -10.41
N ASP A 423 0.22 20.92 -10.89
CA ASP A 423 0.99 19.73 -11.19
C ASP A 423 1.84 19.26 -9.98
N VAL A 424 1.98 20.11 -8.96
CA VAL A 424 2.77 19.82 -7.76
C VAL A 424 1.89 19.80 -6.52
N THR A 425 2.04 18.76 -5.72
CA THR A 425 1.48 18.70 -4.36
C THR A 425 2.60 18.90 -3.35
N GLY A 426 2.33 19.65 -2.29
CA GLY A 426 3.32 19.88 -1.24
C GLY A 426 2.71 20.09 0.13
N GLN A 427 3.51 19.80 1.16
CA GLN A 427 3.15 19.98 2.56
C GLN A 427 4.38 20.25 3.41
N ALA A 428 4.27 21.25 4.25
CA ALA A 428 5.29 21.57 5.24
C ALA A 428 5.01 20.89 6.58
N PHE A 429 6.10 20.43 7.21
CA PHE A 429 6.06 19.72 8.48
C PHE A 429 7.05 20.34 9.47
N VAL A 430 6.67 20.36 10.74
CA VAL A 430 7.60 20.53 11.86
C VAL A 430 7.79 19.15 12.47
N THR A 431 8.99 18.61 12.33
CA THR A 431 9.40 17.27 12.78
C THR A 431 10.32 17.39 13.99
N GLY A 432 10.65 16.26 14.60
CA GLY A 432 11.69 16.21 15.64
C GLY A 432 13.08 16.67 15.17
N ASN A 433 13.32 16.62 13.85
CA ASN A 433 14.59 16.99 13.22
C ASN A 433 14.52 18.34 12.47
N GLY A 434 13.56 19.19 12.78
CA GLY A 434 13.41 20.53 12.21
C GLY A 434 12.27 20.68 11.21
N LYS A 435 12.31 21.77 10.46
CA LYS A 435 11.29 22.14 9.47
C LYS A 435 11.56 21.47 8.14
N LYS A 436 10.56 20.82 7.58
CA LYS A 436 10.65 20.10 6.30
C LYS A 436 9.50 20.47 5.38
N LEU A 437 9.76 20.45 4.07
CA LEU A 437 8.74 20.61 3.04
C LEU A 437 8.84 19.43 2.07
N LEU A 438 7.80 18.60 2.02
CA LEU A 438 7.62 17.58 0.99
C LEU A 438 7.01 18.21 -0.26
N LEU A 439 7.63 17.95 -1.42
CA LEU A 439 7.14 18.35 -2.73
C LEU A 439 7.07 17.14 -3.66
N ILE A 440 5.99 17.01 -4.42
CA ILE A 440 5.72 15.90 -5.32
C ILE A 440 5.30 16.45 -6.67
N ASN A 441 6.13 16.28 -7.69
CA ASN A 441 5.76 16.57 -9.08
C ASN A 441 4.99 15.37 -9.67
N ARG A 442 3.73 15.59 -9.98
CA ARG A 442 2.82 14.55 -10.48
C ARG A 442 2.82 14.40 -12.01
N ARG A 443 3.78 15.05 -12.70
CA ARG A 443 3.78 15.13 -14.17
C ARG A 443 5.13 14.74 -14.77
N ASN A 444 5.07 14.23 -15.97
CA ASN A 444 6.24 13.93 -16.81
C ASN A 444 6.80 15.20 -17.47
N LYS A 445 7.05 16.23 -16.65
CA LYS A 445 7.69 17.49 -17.09
C LYS A 445 8.39 18.16 -15.92
N GLU A 446 9.35 18.98 -16.25
CA GLU A 446 10.04 19.82 -15.28
C GLU A 446 9.13 20.95 -14.78
N VAL A 447 9.19 21.23 -13.48
CA VAL A 447 8.45 22.32 -12.84
C VAL A 447 9.37 23.12 -11.93
N GLN A 448 9.42 24.42 -12.14
CA GLN A 448 10.11 25.36 -11.25
C GLN A 448 9.13 26.04 -10.29
N LEU A 449 9.52 26.13 -9.02
CA LEU A 449 8.76 26.78 -7.96
C LEU A 449 9.62 27.76 -7.19
N ASP A 450 9.04 28.92 -6.83
CA ASP A 450 9.59 29.81 -5.84
C ASP A 450 9.24 29.30 -4.44
N LEU A 451 10.21 29.21 -3.58
CA LEU A 451 10.09 28.83 -2.18
C LEU A 451 10.14 30.08 -1.28
N PRO A 452 9.74 29.99 -0.01
CA PRO A 452 9.97 31.07 0.97
C PRO A 452 11.44 31.47 1.05
N ALA A 453 11.71 32.73 1.37
CA ALA A 453 13.07 33.28 1.36
C ALA A 453 14.07 32.54 2.27
N ASP A 454 13.58 31.95 3.37
CA ASP A 454 14.34 31.10 4.30
C ASP A 454 14.71 29.74 3.74
N ALA A 455 14.26 29.38 2.53
CA ALA A 455 14.70 28.17 1.81
C ALA A 455 16.12 28.33 1.19
N LYS A 456 16.67 29.53 1.11
CA LYS A 456 18.05 29.71 0.64
C LYS A 456 19.02 28.91 1.53
N ASN A 457 19.91 28.13 0.92
CA ASN A 457 20.84 27.21 1.57
C ASN A 457 20.15 26.02 2.31
N ALA A 458 18.86 25.76 2.07
CA ALA A 458 18.20 24.57 2.56
C ALA A 458 18.74 23.31 1.84
N GLY A 459 18.87 22.22 2.58
CA GLY A 459 19.23 20.92 2.00
C GLY A 459 18.02 20.30 1.28
N VAL A 460 18.25 19.69 0.14
CA VAL A 460 17.25 18.95 -0.63
C VAL A 460 17.67 17.51 -0.76
N ASN A 461 16.81 16.60 -0.32
CA ASN A 461 16.90 15.17 -0.61
C ASN A 461 15.82 14.84 -1.65
N TYR A 462 16.14 14.09 -2.70
CA TYR A 462 15.20 13.85 -3.79
C TYR A 462 15.38 12.49 -4.47
N VAL A 463 14.30 12.04 -5.08
CA VAL A 463 14.24 10.91 -6.03
C VAL A 463 13.49 11.38 -7.25
N ASP A 464 14.09 11.26 -8.42
CA ASP A 464 13.47 11.61 -9.71
C ASP A 464 14.09 10.77 -10.86
N ILE A 465 13.74 11.09 -12.10
CA ILE A 465 14.23 10.33 -13.26
C ILE A 465 15.76 10.36 -13.43
N THR A 466 16.47 11.27 -12.76
CA THR A 466 17.95 11.36 -12.84
C THR A 466 18.64 10.47 -11.80
N THR A 467 17.93 10.03 -10.78
CA THR A 467 18.46 9.08 -9.77
C THR A 467 18.32 7.63 -10.21
N ALA A 468 17.33 7.31 -11.09
CA ALA A 468 17.09 5.94 -11.56
C ALA A 468 17.05 4.91 -10.40
N ASP A 469 17.95 3.93 -10.41
CA ASP A 469 18.13 2.92 -9.35
C ASP A 469 19.13 3.35 -8.26
N ASP A 470 19.67 4.56 -8.33
CA ASP A 470 20.65 5.05 -7.35
C ASP A 470 19.95 5.58 -6.09
N PRO A 471 20.66 5.63 -4.96
CA PRO A 471 20.17 6.19 -3.71
C PRO A 471 19.68 7.64 -3.84
N VAL A 472 18.91 8.06 -2.83
CA VAL A 472 18.40 9.42 -2.68
C VAL A 472 19.46 10.47 -2.99
N GLY A 473 19.21 11.31 -4.01
CA GLY A 473 20.08 12.40 -4.39
C GLY A 473 20.03 13.55 -3.38
N GLN A 474 21.12 14.32 -3.28
CA GLN A 474 21.23 15.42 -2.33
C GLN A 474 21.91 16.64 -2.94
N TYR A 475 21.37 17.83 -2.65
CA TYR A 475 22.04 19.10 -2.95
C TYR A 475 21.59 20.22 -2.00
N GLN A 476 22.21 21.40 -2.09
CA GLN A 476 21.77 22.60 -1.37
C GLN A 476 21.24 23.64 -2.35
N LEU A 477 20.17 24.33 -1.95
CA LEU A 477 19.59 25.41 -2.73
C LEU A 477 20.48 26.66 -2.71
N GLU A 478 20.97 27.10 -3.84
CA GLU A 478 21.70 28.37 -3.96
C GLU A 478 20.78 29.58 -3.84
N HIS A 479 19.54 29.43 -4.28
CA HIS A 479 18.48 30.43 -4.27
C HIS A 479 17.22 29.87 -3.63
N SER A 480 16.23 30.74 -3.37
CA SER A 480 14.91 30.31 -2.90
C SER A 480 14.02 29.83 -4.05
N THR A 481 14.57 29.02 -4.95
CA THR A 481 13.86 28.37 -6.05
C THR A 481 14.27 26.91 -6.15
N ILE A 482 13.32 26.05 -6.50
CA ILE A 482 13.55 24.63 -6.71
C ILE A 482 13.06 24.21 -8.09
N THR A 483 13.83 23.40 -8.79
CA THR A 483 13.42 22.74 -10.02
C THR A 483 13.17 21.27 -9.76
N LEU A 484 11.92 20.86 -9.93
CA LEU A 484 11.48 19.47 -9.81
C LEU A 484 11.47 18.81 -11.19
N LYS A 485 12.29 17.79 -11.39
CA LYS A 485 12.30 16.97 -12.61
C LYS A 485 10.99 16.16 -12.73
N PRO A 486 10.72 15.49 -13.86
CA PRO A 486 9.56 14.61 -13.99
C PRO A 486 9.43 13.64 -12.83
N PHE A 487 8.22 13.54 -12.27
CA PHE A 487 7.87 12.67 -11.14
C PHE A 487 8.75 12.79 -9.90
N ALA A 488 9.43 13.93 -9.73
CA ALA A 488 10.29 14.15 -8.56
C ALA A 488 9.48 14.11 -7.25
N VAL A 489 10.03 13.41 -6.28
CA VAL A 489 9.66 13.50 -4.86
C VAL A 489 10.85 14.11 -4.13
N ALA A 490 10.66 15.26 -3.49
CA ALA A 490 11.72 16.00 -2.83
C ALA A 490 11.33 16.42 -1.41
N VAL A 491 12.29 16.33 -0.48
CA VAL A 491 12.17 16.87 0.87
C VAL A 491 13.18 17.99 1.04
N VAL A 492 12.70 19.21 1.23
CA VAL A 492 13.51 20.39 1.53
C VAL A 492 13.59 20.57 3.05
N SER A 493 14.80 20.59 3.59
CA SER A 493 15.09 20.77 5.02
C SER A 493 15.55 22.20 5.28
N PHE A 494 14.72 22.98 5.98
CA PHE A 494 15.03 24.36 6.39
C PHE A 494 15.94 24.38 7.61
N LYS A 495 16.76 25.41 7.68
CA LYS A 495 17.63 25.66 8.84
C LYS A 495 16.88 26.21 10.04
#